data_f1191000bcb43987e2dcce7aa78ebcc6
#
_entry.id   f1191000bcb43987e2dcce7aa78ebcc6
#
_cell.length_a   1.000
_cell.length_b   1.000
_cell.length_c   1.000
_cell.angle_alpha   90.00
_cell.angle_beta   90.00
_cell.angle_gamma   90.00
#
_symmetry.space_group_name_H-M   'P 1'
#
loop_
_entity.id
_entity.type
_entity.pdbx_description
1 polymer ?
#
loop_
_entity_poly.entity_id
_entity_poly.type
_entity_poly.pdbx_seq_one_letter_code
_entity_poly.pdbx_strand_id
1 'polypeptide(L)'
;MHKNKSSRPFTSTLIAGFVLISLAGRAQVAATNRPAAPPAAPAVLPGKGLAQHDFFYAGEGRTRDMYIVRGGKVVWAYNDTTGRGEISDATLLSNGNVLFAHQYGVTLISPDKKVLWNYDAPTNCEIHTAQPIGTNRVIFIQNGREPRLFVANIASGRMEKEMPMTVGNTNSTHGQFRHARLTDAGTYLVAHMDMNKIVEYDETGKTVWAVTNATQAWSVQRLKNGNTLISGGANVREVNSRGQTVWELTAADLPDYNYKSIQIATRLPNGNTLVNNWVRWDGTTDPSAAPAQAIEITPDKKVVWGLRSWTNPNLGPSTTIQLLDEPSVPENVHFGSIK
;
A
#
# COMPACT_ATOMS: atom_id res chain seq x y z
N MET A 1 -2.01 4.35 -73.30
CA MET A 1 -1.91 3.39 -74.43
C MET A 1 -2.30 2.02 -73.95
N HIS A 2 -3.46 1.52 -74.53
CA HIS A 2 -3.82 0.14 -74.82
C HIS A 2 -3.79 -0.92 -73.70
N LYS A 3 -4.79 -1.69 -73.53
CA LYS A 3 -6.12 -2.14 -74.04
C LYS A 3 -6.44 -3.41 -73.23
N ASN A 4 -7.56 -3.47 -72.56
CA ASN A 4 -8.73 -4.30 -72.84
C ASN A 4 -8.57 -5.75 -73.29
N LYS A 5 -9.23 -6.69 -72.59
CA LYS A 5 -10.21 -7.71 -73.01
C LYS A 5 -10.43 -8.70 -71.88
N SER A 6 -11.57 -8.79 -71.18
CA SER A 6 -12.88 -9.35 -71.57
C SER A 6 -12.82 -10.83 -71.99
N SER A 7 -13.44 -11.70 -71.19
CA SER A 7 -14.41 -12.73 -71.68
C SER A 7 -15.01 -13.53 -70.49
N ARG A 8 -16.33 -13.55 -70.45
CA ARG A 8 -17.23 -14.53 -69.82
C ARG A 8 -17.56 -15.64 -70.87
N PRO A 9 -18.45 -16.62 -70.59
CA PRO A 9 -18.83 -17.44 -69.44
C PRO A 9 -18.84 -18.93 -69.76
N PHE A 10 -19.11 -19.84 -68.87
CA PHE A 10 -19.83 -21.08 -69.10
C PHE A 10 -20.60 -21.56 -67.90
N THR A 11 -21.89 -21.63 -68.05
CA THR A 11 -22.90 -22.26 -67.22
C THR A 11 -22.85 -23.80 -67.38
N SER A 12 -22.97 -24.48 -66.23
CA SER A 12 -23.46 -25.89 -66.26
C SER A 12 -24.23 -26.16 -64.96
N THR A 13 -25.50 -26.31 -65.15
CA THR A 13 -26.52 -26.77 -64.19
C THR A 13 -26.39 -28.26 -63.96
N LEU A 14 -26.32 -28.72 -62.75
CA LEU A 14 -26.61 -30.11 -62.39
C LEU A 14 -27.43 -30.18 -61.12
N ILE A 15 -28.63 -30.71 -61.27
CA ILE A 15 -29.61 -31.00 -60.19
C ILE A 15 -29.24 -32.36 -59.58
N ALA A 16 -29.15 -32.46 -58.28
CA ALA A 16 -29.34 -33.73 -57.59
C ALA A 16 -29.64 -33.54 -56.06
N GLY A 17 -30.79 -33.96 -55.70
CA GLY A 17 -31.10 -34.84 -54.60
C GLY A 17 -31.00 -34.27 -53.18
N PHE A 18 -32.14 -33.84 -52.63
CA PHE A 18 -32.35 -33.66 -51.21
C PHE A 18 -32.30 -35.00 -50.45
N VAL A 19 -31.36 -35.13 -49.50
CA VAL A 19 -31.47 -36.09 -48.41
C VAL A 19 -31.47 -35.29 -47.10
N LEU A 20 -32.64 -35.19 -46.51
CA LEU A 20 -32.82 -34.66 -45.14
C LEU A 20 -32.32 -35.70 -44.15
N ILE A 21 -31.16 -35.49 -43.56
CA ILE A 21 -30.75 -36.16 -42.35
C ILE A 21 -30.90 -35.16 -41.20
N SER A 22 -31.92 -35.35 -40.39
CA SER A 22 -32.13 -34.63 -39.14
C SER A 22 -31.11 -35.14 -38.10
N LEU A 23 -30.00 -34.42 -37.94
CA LEU A 23 -29.12 -34.55 -36.78
C LEU A 23 -29.59 -33.59 -35.68
N ALA A 24 -30.34 -34.12 -34.71
CA ALA A 24 -30.56 -33.46 -33.45
C ALA A 24 -29.26 -33.41 -32.65
N GLY A 25 -28.41 -32.42 -32.95
CA GLY A 25 -27.23 -32.10 -32.16
C GLY A 25 -27.68 -31.40 -30.88
N ARG A 26 -27.67 -32.10 -29.74
CA ARG A 26 -27.71 -31.48 -28.43
C ARG A 26 -26.47 -30.61 -28.31
N ALA A 27 -26.65 -29.29 -28.37
CA ALA A 27 -25.63 -28.33 -27.94
C ALA A 27 -25.42 -28.51 -26.42
N GLN A 28 -24.37 -29.24 -26.08
CA GLN A 28 -23.83 -29.20 -24.72
C GLN A 28 -23.26 -27.80 -24.52
N VAL A 29 -24.01 -26.95 -23.79
CA VAL A 29 -23.50 -25.68 -23.29
C VAL A 29 -22.33 -26.01 -22.38
N ALA A 30 -21.12 -25.75 -22.83
CA ALA A 30 -19.93 -25.82 -22.02
C ALA A 30 -20.17 -24.89 -20.83
N ALA A 31 -20.27 -25.45 -19.63
CA ALA A 31 -20.27 -24.69 -18.42
C ALA A 31 -18.97 -23.87 -18.40
N THR A 32 -19.08 -22.57 -18.60
CA THR A 32 -17.95 -21.66 -18.42
C THR A 32 -17.53 -21.78 -16.96
N ASN A 33 -16.34 -22.35 -16.72
CA ASN A 33 -15.66 -22.31 -15.43
C ASN A 33 -15.35 -20.86 -15.09
N ARG A 34 -16.37 -20.14 -14.63
CA ARG A 34 -16.17 -18.85 -14.01
C ARG A 34 -15.45 -19.14 -12.68
N PRO A 35 -14.28 -18.57 -12.43
CA PRO A 35 -13.62 -18.73 -11.14
C PRO A 35 -14.64 -18.44 -10.03
N ALA A 36 -14.71 -19.28 -9.02
CA ALA A 36 -15.57 -19.05 -7.88
C ALA A 36 -15.27 -17.64 -7.33
N ALA A 37 -16.31 -16.87 -7.03
CA ALA A 37 -16.15 -15.60 -6.38
C ALA A 37 -15.33 -15.82 -5.08
N PRO A 38 -14.37 -14.94 -4.76
CA PRO A 38 -13.64 -15.09 -3.52
C PRO A 38 -14.63 -15.13 -2.34
N PRO A 39 -14.34 -15.92 -1.28
CA PRO A 39 -15.23 -16.02 -0.14
C PRO A 39 -15.52 -14.62 0.42
N ALA A 40 -16.75 -14.37 0.80
CA ALA A 40 -17.15 -13.13 1.46
C ALA A 40 -16.43 -13.04 2.81
N ALA A 41 -16.00 -11.82 3.17
CA ALA A 41 -15.41 -11.60 4.49
C ALA A 41 -16.42 -12.00 5.60
N PRO A 42 -15.94 -12.46 6.80
CA PRO A 42 -16.82 -12.83 7.89
C PRO A 42 -17.84 -11.72 8.19
N ALA A 43 -19.11 -12.06 8.33
CA ALA A 43 -20.16 -11.08 8.63
C ALA A 43 -19.89 -10.35 9.95
N VAL A 44 -19.32 -11.06 10.93
CA VAL A 44 -18.89 -10.51 12.22
C VAL A 44 -17.37 -10.60 12.29
N LEU A 45 -16.70 -9.45 12.39
CA LEU A 45 -15.26 -9.39 12.61
C LEU A 45 -14.93 -9.50 14.10
N PRO A 46 -13.80 -10.09 14.49
CA PRO A 46 -13.31 -10.08 15.86
C PRO A 46 -13.11 -8.67 16.41
N GLY A 47 -13.21 -8.53 17.73
CA GLY A 47 -12.98 -7.27 18.43
C GLY A 47 -14.21 -6.36 18.45
N LYS A 48 -13.98 -5.06 18.69
CA LYS A 48 -15.04 -4.06 18.87
C LYS A 48 -15.09 -3.04 17.70
N GLY A 49 -14.59 -3.42 16.52
CA GLY A 49 -14.56 -2.53 15.34
C GLY A 49 -13.87 -1.20 15.64
N LEU A 50 -14.54 -0.08 15.33
CA LEU A 50 -14.03 1.28 15.56
C LEU A 50 -13.68 1.60 17.02
N ALA A 51 -14.31 0.91 17.98
CA ALA A 51 -14.14 1.18 19.40
C ALA A 51 -13.05 0.31 20.07
N GLN A 52 -12.37 -0.55 19.31
CA GLN A 52 -11.29 -1.40 19.85
C GLN A 52 -10.06 -0.60 20.22
N HIS A 53 -9.66 0.29 19.32
CA HIS A 53 -8.47 1.13 19.45
C HIS A 53 -8.81 2.59 19.19
N ASP A 54 -8.07 3.48 19.83
CA ASP A 54 -7.91 4.82 19.33
C ASP A 54 -6.87 4.79 18.21
N PHE A 55 -7.13 5.42 17.06
CA PHE A 55 -6.20 5.38 15.94
C PHE A 55 -6.26 6.61 15.04
N PHE A 56 -5.16 6.88 14.36
CA PHE A 56 -5.09 7.74 13.20
C PHE A 56 -5.17 6.87 11.94
N TYR A 57 -5.89 7.34 10.93
CA TYR A 57 -6.15 6.61 9.70
C TYR A 57 -5.99 7.53 8.48
N ALA A 58 -5.29 7.06 7.46
CA ALA A 58 -5.28 7.67 6.15
C ALA A 58 -5.88 6.70 5.13
N GLY A 59 -6.84 7.19 4.35
CA GLY A 59 -7.56 6.44 3.35
C GLY A 59 -7.30 6.95 1.93
N GLU A 60 -7.34 6.03 0.98
CA GLU A 60 -7.24 6.34 -0.45
C GLU A 60 -8.59 6.12 -1.12
N GLY A 61 -9.51 7.05 -0.89
CA GLY A 61 -10.81 7.11 -1.54
C GLY A 61 -10.80 8.03 -2.77
N ARG A 62 -11.98 8.44 -3.21
CA ARG A 62 -12.16 9.56 -4.19
C ARG A 62 -11.68 10.87 -3.60
N THR A 63 -11.83 11.02 -2.29
CA THR A 63 -11.33 12.08 -1.43
C THR A 63 -10.23 11.44 -0.59
N ARG A 64 -9.07 12.07 -0.54
CA ARG A 64 -7.94 11.60 0.25
C ARG A 64 -8.14 12.08 1.67
N ASP A 65 -8.78 11.20 2.45
CA ASP A 65 -9.24 11.56 3.77
C ASP A 65 -8.31 11.00 4.84
N MET A 66 -8.07 11.79 5.88
CA MET A 66 -7.43 11.35 7.10
C MET A 66 -8.35 11.57 8.29
N TYR A 67 -8.29 10.66 9.26
CA TYR A 67 -9.18 10.67 10.42
C TYR A 67 -8.42 10.38 11.70
N ILE A 68 -8.83 10.99 12.81
CA ILE A 68 -8.51 10.53 14.15
C ILE A 68 -9.80 9.96 14.75
N VAL A 69 -9.74 8.69 15.13
CA VAL A 69 -10.84 7.97 15.79
C VAL A 69 -10.48 7.77 17.25
N ARG A 70 -11.39 8.14 18.15
CA ARG A 70 -11.24 7.90 19.59
C ARG A 70 -12.55 7.41 20.15
N GLY A 71 -12.49 6.34 20.96
CA GLY A 71 -13.67 5.70 21.54
C GLY A 71 -14.73 5.35 20.49
N GLY A 72 -14.30 4.94 19.29
CA GLY A 72 -15.18 4.56 18.17
C GLY A 72 -15.80 5.73 17.40
N LYS A 73 -15.37 6.96 17.66
CA LYS A 73 -15.91 8.18 17.00
C LYS A 73 -14.80 8.93 16.29
N VAL A 74 -15.13 9.48 15.11
CA VAL A 74 -14.25 10.43 14.41
C VAL A 74 -14.26 11.74 15.20
N VAL A 75 -13.09 12.12 15.73
CA VAL A 75 -12.91 13.37 16.50
C VAL A 75 -12.17 14.44 15.68
N TRP A 76 -11.50 14.06 14.62
CA TRP A 76 -10.84 14.94 13.67
C TRP A 76 -10.88 14.30 12.29
N ALA A 77 -11.08 15.12 11.26
CA ALA A 77 -11.03 14.69 9.87
C ALA A 77 -10.37 15.76 9.00
N TYR A 78 -9.59 15.33 8.03
CA TYR A 78 -9.01 16.17 6.99
C TYR A 78 -9.38 15.60 5.63
N ASN A 79 -9.75 16.47 4.73
CA ASN A 79 -10.03 16.13 3.34
C ASN A 79 -9.13 16.96 2.43
N ASP A 80 -8.32 16.30 1.63
CA ASP A 80 -7.55 16.97 0.60
C ASP A 80 -8.41 17.15 -0.65
N THR A 81 -8.91 18.36 -0.82
CA THR A 81 -9.81 18.74 -1.92
C THR A 81 -9.10 18.97 -3.25
N THR A 82 -7.76 18.89 -3.31
CA THR A 82 -7.01 19.09 -4.57
C THR A 82 -7.38 18.06 -5.63
N GLY A 83 -7.95 16.90 -5.21
CA GLY A 83 -8.41 15.83 -6.11
C GLY A 83 -7.28 15.13 -6.86
N ARG A 84 -6.02 15.31 -6.43
CA ARG A 84 -4.82 14.80 -7.11
C ARG A 84 -3.98 13.93 -6.20
N GLY A 85 -3.49 12.81 -6.73
CA GLY A 85 -2.59 11.89 -6.05
C GLY A 85 -3.26 10.99 -5.02
N GLU A 86 -2.45 10.32 -4.22
CA GLU A 86 -2.83 9.38 -3.18
C GLU A 86 -2.06 9.67 -1.89
N ILE A 87 -2.64 9.44 -0.73
CA ILE A 87 -1.89 9.45 0.53
C ILE A 87 -1.31 8.05 0.70
N SER A 88 0.02 7.93 0.60
CA SER A 88 0.71 6.64 0.67
C SER A 88 1.38 6.38 2.00
N ASP A 89 1.70 7.43 2.76
CA ASP A 89 2.34 7.35 4.08
C ASP A 89 1.93 8.56 4.90
N ALA A 90 1.48 8.35 6.13
CA ALA A 90 1.04 9.44 6.99
C ALA A 90 1.31 9.12 8.46
N THR A 91 1.59 10.15 9.26
CA THR A 91 1.90 10.02 10.69
C THR A 91 1.30 11.17 11.47
N LEU A 92 0.53 10.85 12.52
CA LEU A 92 0.13 11.80 13.56
C LEU A 92 1.26 11.93 14.56
N LEU A 93 1.81 13.14 14.70
CA LEU A 93 2.88 13.45 15.63
C LEU A 93 2.34 13.70 17.05
N SER A 94 3.20 13.59 18.06
CA SER A 94 2.84 13.80 19.47
C SER A 94 2.30 15.21 19.76
N ASN A 95 2.72 16.22 18.98
CA ASN A 95 2.21 17.58 19.07
C ASN A 95 0.88 17.83 18.33
N GLY A 96 0.28 16.77 17.78
CA GLY A 96 -0.98 16.83 17.04
C GLY A 96 -0.86 17.22 15.57
N ASN A 97 0.33 17.55 15.09
CA ASN A 97 0.56 17.79 13.66
C ASN A 97 0.48 16.48 12.87
N VAL A 98 0.13 16.56 11.58
CA VAL A 98 0.10 15.41 10.68
C VAL A 98 1.09 15.62 9.55
N LEU A 99 2.04 14.69 9.42
CA LEU A 99 2.98 14.59 8.31
C LEU A 99 2.49 13.54 7.34
N PHE A 100 2.42 13.85 6.04
CA PHE A 100 1.98 12.89 5.04
C PHE A 100 2.61 13.08 3.67
N ALA A 101 2.85 11.97 2.97
CA ALA A 101 3.21 11.91 1.56
C ALA A 101 1.94 11.74 0.71
N HIS A 102 1.77 12.59 -0.32
CA HIS A 102 0.55 12.64 -1.11
C HIS A 102 0.80 12.49 -2.62
N GLN A 103 1.73 11.61 -2.99
CA GLN A 103 2.20 11.35 -4.35
C GLN A 103 2.95 12.55 -4.98
N TYR A 104 2.40 13.74 -4.98
CA TYR A 104 3.02 14.93 -5.59
C TYR A 104 3.79 15.80 -4.59
N GLY A 105 4.00 15.32 -3.39
CA GLY A 105 4.75 16.03 -2.37
C GLY A 105 4.67 15.42 -0.98
N VAL A 106 5.24 16.15 -0.03
CA VAL A 106 5.17 15.89 1.41
C VAL A 106 4.68 17.14 2.11
N THR A 107 3.69 17.00 2.96
CA THR A 107 3.09 18.13 3.68
C THR A 107 3.04 17.85 5.19
N LEU A 108 3.32 18.87 5.99
CA LEU A 108 3.04 18.92 7.41
C LEU A 108 1.89 19.90 7.65
N ILE A 109 0.85 19.45 8.30
CA ILE A 109 -0.28 20.31 8.73
C ILE A 109 -0.42 20.33 10.24
N SER A 110 -0.96 21.45 10.77
CA SER A 110 -1.33 21.58 12.16
C SER A 110 -2.66 20.90 12.49
N PRO A 111 -3.04 20.74 13.78
CA PRO A 111 -4.33 20.21 14.18
C PRO A 111 -5.52 21.01 13.59
N ASP A 112 -5.36 22.32 13.39
CA ASP A 112 -6.32 23.21 12.75
C ASP A 112 -6.21 23.25 11.22
N LYS A 113 -5.47 22.28 10.64
CA LYS A 113 -5.39 21.99 9.20
C LYS A 113 -4.63 23.04 8.39
N LYS A 114 -3.85 23.88 9.01
CA LYS A 114 -2.97 24.85 8.32
C LYS A 114 -1.70 24.14 7.86
N VAL A 115 -1.27 24.43 6.65
CA VAL A 115 0.03 23.96 6.14
C VAL A 115 1.15 24.67 6.90
N LEU A 116 1.97 23.90 7.58
CA LEU A 116 3.15 24.39 8.32
C LEU A 116 4.41 24.27 7.48
N TRP A 117 4.48 23.24 6.64
CA TRP A 117 5.57 22.99 5.72
C TRP A 117 5.08 22.14 4.55
N ASN A 118 5.66 22.37 3.36
CA ASN A 118 5.35 21.61 2.17
C ASN A 118 6.59 21.47 1.28
N TYR A 119 6.71 20.32 0.64
CA TYR A 119 7.66 20.05 -0.45
C TYR A 119 6.86 19.52 -1.64
N ASP A 120 6.88 20.24 -2.75
CA ASP A 120 6.27 19.81 -4.00
C ASP A 120 7.26 18.98 -4.82
N ALA A 121 6.86 17.79 -5.22
CA ALA A 121 7.64 16.96 -6.12
C ALA A 121 7.77 17.66 -7.49
N PRO A 122 8.97 17.69 -8.11
CA PRO A 122 9.12 18.17 -9.47
C PRO A 122 8.24 17.43 -10.47
N THR A 123 8.01 18.04 -11.63
CA THR A 123 7.23 17.41 -12.71
C THR A 123 7.80 16.03 -13.06
N ASN A 124 6.91 15.03 -13.20
CA ASN A 124 7.24 13.62 -13.45
C ASN A 124 7.96 12.92 -12.28
N CYS A 125 7.92 13.50 -11.09
CA CYS A 125 8.35 12.87 -9.84
C CYS A 125 7.16 12.56 -8.94
N GLU A 126 7.32 11.56 -8.06
CA GLU A 126 6.33 11.15 -7.08
C GLU A 126 6.98 10.88 -5.72
N ILE A 127 6.22 11.02 -4.65
CA ILE A 127 6.68 10.75 -3.28
C ILE A 127 5.65 9.89 -2.57
N HIS A 128 6.09 8.72 -2.08
CA HIS A 128 5.21 7.72 -1.45
C HIS A 128 5.59 7.38 -0.01
N THR A 129 6.58 8.05 0.54
CA THR A 129 7.04 7.85 1.93
C THR A 129 7.39 9.16 2.58
N ALA A 130 7.02 9.32 3.84
CA ALA A 130 7.39 10.45 4.69
C ALA A 130 7.53 9.98 6.13
N GLN A 131 8.76 9.78 6.60
CA GLN A 131 9.01 9.44 7.99
C GLN A 131 9.49 10.67 8.76
N PRO A 132 8.83 11.05 9.87
CA PRO A 132 9.34 12.09 10.75
C PRO A 132 10.61 11.62 11.46
N ILE A 133 11.51 12.58 11.74
CA ILE A 133 12.65 12.43 12.64
C ILE A 133 12.54 13.55 13.67
N GLY A 134 12.13 13.22 14.89
CA GLY A 134 11.64 14.21 15.81
C GLY A 134 10.49 15.00 15.18
N THR A 135 10.27 16.22 15.66
CA THR A 135 9.24 17.11 15.12
C THR A 135 9.74 18.05 14.03
N ASN A 136 11.05 18.01 13.73
CA ASN A 136 11.72 19.05 12.94
C ASN A 136 12.32 18.55 11.63
N ARG A 137 12.35 17.24 11.37
CA ARG A 137 12.94 16.66 10.17
C ARG A 137 12.01 15.61 9.58
N VAL A 138 12.19 15.36 8.28
CA VAL A 138 11.48 14.31 7.55
C VAL A 138 12.42 13.62 6.57
N ILE A 139 12.32 12.27 6.51
CA ILE A 139 12.88 11.48 5.43
C ILE A 139 11.81 11.26 4.39
N PHE A 140 12.13 11.43 3.12
CA PHE A 140 11.29 11.01 2.00
C PHE A 140 12.14 10.58 0.81
N ILE A 141 11.54 9.85 -0.12
CA ILE A 141 12.16 9.50 -1.40
C ILE A 141 11.34 10.15 -2.51
N GLN A 142 12.02 10.91 -3.35
CA GLN A 142 11.48 11.40 -4.61
C GLN A 142 11.76 10.33 -5.67
N ASN A 143 10.70 9.68 -6.14
CA ASN A 143 10.72 8.77 -7.27
C ASN A 143 10.84 9.59 -8.57
N GLY A 144 11.44 9.01 -9.62
CA GLY A 144 11.59 9.66 -10.90
C GLY A 144 12.72 9.06 -11.72
N ARG A 145 13.19 9.77 -12.72
CA ARG A 145 14.33 9.34 -13.56
C ARG A 145 15.63 9.30 -12.77
N GLU A 146 15.82 10.25 -11.87
CA GLU A 146 16.95 10.35 -10.96
C GLU A 146 16.44 10.38 -9.52
N PRO A 147 16.01 9.21 -9.00
CA PRO A 147 15.40 9.16 -7.69
C PRO A 147 16.42 9.45 -6.59
N ARG A 148 15.97 10.10 -5.52
CA ARG A 148 16.78 10.53 -4.40
C ARG A 148 16.08 10.36 -3.07
N LEU A 149 16.83 9.93 -2.07
CA LEU A 149 16.41 10.03 -0.68
C LEU A 149 16.84 11.38 -0.13
N PHE A 150 15.91 12.05 0.52
CA PHE A 150 16.15 13.34 1.17
C PHE A 150 15.94 13.24 2.68
N VAL A 151 16.71 14.03 3.42
CA VAL A 151 16.38 14.44 4.78
C VAL A 151 16.20 15.95 4.77
N ALA A 152 15.00 16.42 5.03
CA ALA A 152 14.68 17.84 5.09
C ALA A 152 14.49 18.29 6.54
N ASN A 153 15.00 19.48 6.84
CA ASN A 153 14.69 20.20 8.07
C ASN A 153 13.43 21.04 7.84
N ILE A 154 12.36 20.72 8.53
CA ILE A 154 11.04 21.32 8.38
C ILE A 154 11.06 22.80 8.78
N ALA A 155 11.76 23.14 9.85
CA ALA A 155 11.78 24.50 10.37
C ALA A 155 12.53 25.49 9.48
N SER A 156 13.62 25.05 8.85
CA SER A 156 14.45 25.90 7.96
C SER A 156 14.13 25.71 6.48
N GLY A 157 13.39 24.66 6.12
CA GLY A 157 13.13 24.26 4.71
C GLY A 157 14.38 23.71 4.00
N ARG A 158 15.50 23.51 4.67
CA ARG A 158 16.75 23.04 4.05
C ARG A 158 16.77 21.54 3.88
N MET A 159 17.26 21.07 2.74
CA MET A 159 17.70 19.69 2.55
C MET A 159 19.03 19.50 3.26
N GLU A 160 19.05 18.71 4.34
CA GLU A 160 20.24 18.42 5.13
C GLU A 160 21.01 17.21 4.56
N LYS A 161 20.30 16.35 3.84
CA LYS A 161 20.86 15.20 3.14
C LYS A 161 20.16 14.97 1.81
N GLU A 162 20.95 14.58 0.82
CA GLU A 162 20.50 14.14 -0.49
C GLU A 162 21.35 12.95 -0.91
N MET A 163 20.71 11.82 -1.21
CA MET A 163 21.38 10.58 -1.56
C MET A 163 20.78 10.01 -2.85
N PRO A 164 21.56 9.84 -3.94
CA PRO A 164 21.07 9.19 -5.14
C PRO A 164 20.64 7.75 -4.88
N MET A 165 19.54 7.32 -5.50
CA MET A 165 18.98 5.98 -5.33
C MET A 165 19.02 5.22 -6.65
N THR A 166 19.29 3.91 -6.59
CA THR A 166 19.25 3.04 -7.76
C THR A 166 17.88 2.43 -7.94
N VAL A 167 17.37 2.38 -9.16
CA VAL A 167 16.09 1.77 -9.55
C VAL A 167 16.28 0.76 -10.68
N GLY A 168 15.37 -0.20 -10.75
CA GLY A 168 15.32 -1.19 -11.83
C GLY A 168 14.73 -0.62 -13.13
N ASN A 169 13.78 0.32 -13.01
CA ASN A 169 13.09 0.93 -14.14
C ASN A 169 12.89 2.43 -13.95
N THR A 170 13.67 3.23 -14.66
CA THR A 170 13.60 4.70 -14.62
C THR A 170 12.33 5.28 -15.26
N ASN A 171 11.58 4.50 -16.02
CA ASN A 171 10.33 4.93 -16.68
C ASN A 171 9.09 4.60 -15.84
N SER A 172 9.23 3.85 -14.74
CA SER A 172 8.12 3.46 -13.86
C SER A 172 8.16 4.24 -12.56
N THR A 173 8.00 5.55 -12.62
CA THR A 173 8.07 6.45 -11.46
C THR A 173 7.20 5.97 -10.30
N HIS A 174 5.94 5.62 -10.58
CA HIS A 174 4.98 5.18 -9.55
C HIS A 174 5.42 3.88 -8.84
N GLY A 175 6.08 3.00 -9.53
CA GLY A 175 6.46 1.67 -9.02
C GLY A 175 7.83 1.57 -8.36
N GLN A 176 8.59 2.66 -8.19
CA GLN A 176 9.98 2.57 -7.76
C GLN A 176 10.15 2.27 -6.27
N PHE A 177 9.86 3.22 -5.43
CA PHE A 177 10.01 3.10 -3.98
C PHE A 177 8.67 3.27 -3.27
N ARG A 178 8.56 2.61 -2.12
CA ARG A 178 7.46 2.85 -1.18
C ARG A 178 8.06 3.33 0.14
N HIS A 179 8.14 2.54 1.19
CA HIS A 179 8.64 3.06 2.46
C HIS A 179 10.16 3.19 2.54
N ALA A 180 10.62 4.26 3.18
CA ALA A 180 11.96 4.44 3.71
C ALA A 180 11.90 4.70 5.20
N ARG A 181 12.74 4.02 5.99
CA ARG A 181 12.75 4.13 7.45
C ARG A 181 14.18 4.25 7.96
N LEU A 182 14.41 5.24 8.83
CA LEU A 182 15.66 5.35 9.58
C LEU A 182 15.70 4.26 10.65
N THR A 183 16.83 3.56 10.78
CA THR A 183 17.05 2.59 11.84
C THR A 183 17.76 3.23 13.04
N ASP A 184 17.76 2.55 14.19
CA ASP A 184 18.50 3.00 15.38
C ASP A 184 20.03 3.08 15.15
N ALA A 185 20.53 2.33 14.16
CA ALA A 185 21.92 2.39 13.73
C ALA A 185 22.24 3.62 12.83
N GLY A 186 21.25 4.44 12.49
CA GLY A 186 21.42 5.59 11.60
C GLY A 186 21.50 5.22 10.11
N THR A 187 21.05 4.01 9.74
CA THR A 187 20.99 3.52 8.36
C THR A 187 19.58 3.73 7.79
N TYR A 188 19.47 3.68 6.46
CA TYR A 188 18.18 3.86 5.75
C TYR A 188 17.69 2.52 5.21
N LEU A 189 16.59 2.03 5.74
CA LEU A 189 15.95 0.79 5.32
C LEU A 189 14.84 1.13 4.32
N VAL A 190 14.97 0.63 3.09
CA VAL A 190 14.17 1.07 1.93
C VAL A 190 13.49 -0.09 1.24
N ALA A 191 12.19 0.07 0.97
CA ALA A 191 11.40 -0.85 0.16
C ALA A 191 11.47 -0.45 -1.32
N HIS A 192 12.19 -1.24 -2.11
CA HIS A 192 12.28 -1.13 -3.57
C HIS A 192 11.20 -1.99 -4.24
N MET A 193 10.10 -1.38 -4.58
CA MET A 193 8.97 -2.09 -5.17
C MET A 193 9.28 -2.62 -6.57
N ASP A 194 9.93 -1.82 -7.41
CA ASP A 194 10.30 -2.17 -8.78
C ASP A 194 11.33 -3.30 -8.88
N MET A 195 12.19 -3.42 -7.87
CA MET A 195 13.23 -4.45 -7.81
C MET A 195 12.86 -5.65 -6.94
N ASN A 196 11.67 -5.63 -6.31
CA ASN A 196 11.25 -6.66 -5.35
C ASN A 196 12.30 -6.93 -4.25
N LYS A 197 12.82 -5.84 -3.65
CA LYS A 197 13.90 -5.89 -2.67
C LYS A 197 13.61 -5.00 -1.47
N ILE A 198 14.19 -5.37 -0.33
CA ILE A 198 14.46 -4.44 0.76
C ILE A 198 15.96 -4.23 0.81
N VAL A 199 16.39 -2.99 0.90
CA VAL A 199 17.81 -2.64 0.97
C VAL A 199 18.03 -1.69 2.14
N GLU A 200 19.09 -1.94 2.90
CA GLU A 200 19.58 -1.05 3.94
C GLU A 200 20.84 -0.36 3.46
N TYR A 201 20.83 0.96 3.53
CA TYR A 201 21.94 1.82 3.11
C TYR A 201 22.56 2.49 4.31
N ASP A 202 23.89 2.62 4.34
CA ASP A 202 24.56 3.50 5.26
C ASP A 202 24.40 4.98 4.87
N GLU A 203 24.98 5.87 5.65
CA GLU A 203 24.93 7.31 5.41
C GLU A 203 25.57 7.76 4.09
N THR A 204 26.45 6.94 3.50
CA THR A 204 27.13 7.21 2.21
C THR A 204 26.32 6.70 1.01
N GLY A 205 25.25 5.93 1.25
CA GLY A 205 24.46 5.28 0.21
C GLY A 205 24.99 3.89 -0.18
N LYS A 206 25.96 3.36 0.56
CA LYS A 206 26.46 2.00 0.36
C LYS A 206 25.48 1.00 0.96
N THR A 207 25.17 -0.06 0.22
CA THR A 207 24.36 -1.18 0.72
C THR A 207 25.11 -1.91 1.83
N VAL A 208 24.50 -2.02 3.01
CA VAL A 208 25.01 -2.78 4.16
C VAL A 208 24.24 -4.06 4.41
N TRP A 209 22.99 -4.16 3.94
CA TRP A 209 22.16 -5.34 4.02
C TRP A 209 21.08 -5.31 2.92
N ALA A 210 20.65 -6.49 2.45
CA ALA A 210 19.56 -6.59 1.50
C ALA A 210 18.84 -7.94 1.58
N VAL A 211 17.53 -7.93 1.26
CA VAL A 211 16.71 -9.11 1.02
C VAL A 211 16.07 -9.00 -0.36
N THR A 212 16.21 -10.06 -1.15
CA THR A 212 15.58 -10.23 -2.46
C THR A 212 14.24 -10.98 -2.33
N ASN A 213 13.48 -11.05 -3.41
CA ASN A 213 12.17 -11.74 -3.45
C ASN A 213 11.12 -11.14 -2.49
N ALA A 214 11.22 -9.83 -2.21
CA ALA A 214 10.20 -9.07 -1.51
C ALA A 214 9.18 -8.55 -2.54
N THR A 215 8.34 -9.45 -3.06
CA THR A 215 7.40 -9.16 -4.15
C THR A 215 6.53 -7.95 -3.83
N GLN A 216 6.56 -6.95 -4.72
CA GLN A 216 5.86 -5.68 -4.54
C GLN A 216 6.14 -5.06 -3.16
N ALA A 217 7.40 -5.04 -2.73
CA ALA A 217 7.81 -4.51 -1.43
C ALA A 217 7.19 -3.14 -1.17
N TRP A 218 6.36 -3.05 -0.12
CA TRP A 218 5.64 -1.82 0.23
C TRP A 218 6.16 -1.21 1.52
N SER A 219 6.06 -1.94 2.62
CA SER A 219 6.53 -1.44 3.91
C SER A 219 7.64 -2.28 4.51
N VAL A 220 8.41 -1.64 5.37
CA VAL A 220 9.53 -2.27 6.07
C VAL A 220 9.65 -1.66 7.47
N GLN A 221 9.90 -2.53 8.47
CA GLN A 221 10.12 -2.13 9.85
C GLN A 221 11.26 -2.97 10.45
N ARG A 222 12.31 -2.31 10.96
CA ARG A 222 13.32 -2.98 11.78
C ARG A 222 12.72 -3.23 13.17
N LEU A 223 12.79 -4.48 13.62
CA LEU A 223 12.27 -4.89 14.92
C LEU A 223 13.35 -4.84 16.01
N LYS A 224 12.93 -4.72 17.26
CA LYS A 224 13.86 -4.67 18.44
C LYS A 224 14.75 -5.91 18.57
N ASN A 225 14.31 -7.06 18.05
CA ASN A 225 15.11 -8.30 18.04
C ASN A 225 16.13 -8.36 16.89
N GLY A 226 16.26 -7.29 16.09
CA GLY A 226 17.14 -7.20 14.93
C GLY A 226 16.56 -7.79 13.64
N ASN A 227 15.41 -8.46 13.69
CA ASN A 227 14.71 -8.92 12.50
C ASN A 227 14.07 -7.76 11.73
N THR A 228 13.59 -8.02 10.54
CA THR A 228 12.91 -7.04 9.70
C THR A 228 11.55 -7.57 9.29
N LEU A 229 10.49 -6.81 9.60
CA LEU A 229 9.16 -7.06 9.09
C LEU A 229 9.02 -6.38 7.73
N ILE A 230 8.51 -7.12 6.75
CA ILE A 230 8.37 -6.71 5.36
C ILE A 230 6.93 -7.00 4.93
N SER A 231 6.28 -6.05 4.28
CA SER A 231 4.98 -6.29 3.64
C SER A 231 5.01 -5.92 2.16
N GLY A 232 4.18 -6.59 1.40
CA GLY A 232 3.99 -6.31 -0.02
C GLY A 232 3.20 -7.41 -0.73
N GLY A 233 2.49 -7.04 -1.79
CA GLY A 233 1.61 -7.97 -2.48
C GLY A 233 0.57 -8.56 -1.53
N ALA A 234 0.56 -9.88 -1.38
CA ALA A 234 -0.39 -10.60 -0.54
C ALA A 234 0.25 -11.25 0.69
N ASN A 235 1.45 -10.80 1.11
CA ASN A 235 2.11 -11.38 2.27
C ASN A 235 2.77 -10.36 3.21
N VAL A 236 3.01 -10.81 4.44
CA VAL A 236 3.86 -10.14 5.43
C VAL A 236 4.89 -11.16 5.89
N ARG A 237 6.17 -10.77 5.90
CA ARG A 237 7.27 -11.64 6.33
C ARG A 237 8.11 -10.98 7.41
N GLU A 238 8.49 -11.73 8.42
CA GLU A 238 9.59 -11.38 9.31
C GLU A 238 10.82 -12.17 8.86
N VAL A 239 11.91 -11.47 8.58
CA VAL A 239 13.19 -12.08 8.19
C VAL A 239 14.27 -11.76 9.22
N ASN A 240 15.18 -12.71 9.46
CA ASN A 240 16.32 -12.49 10.33
C ASN A 240 17.44 -11.69 9.62
N SER A 241 18.54 -11.40 10.32
CA SER A 241 19.68 -10.67 9.77
C SER A 241 20.35 -11.34 8.56
N ARG A 242 20.12 -12.64 8.35
CA ARG A 242 20.61 -13.40 7.18
C ARG A 242 19.61 -13.38 6.02
N GLY A 243 18.47 -12.67 6.15
CA GLY A 243 17.40 -12.61 5.15
C GLY A 243 16.51 -13.87 5.10
N GLN A 244 16.62 -14.78 6.08
CA GLN A 244 15.79 -15.98 6.16
C GLN A 244 14.46 -15.66 6.81
N THR A 245 13.35 -16.12 6.21
CA THR A 245 12.01 -15.96 6.76
C THR A 245 11.87 -16.79 8.04
N VAL A 246 11.51 -16.13 9.14
CA VAL A 246 11.27 -16.76 10.46
C VAL A 246 9.79 -16.75 10.84
N TRP A 247 8.99 -15.90 10.21
CA TRP A 247 7.53 -15.86 10.31
C TRP A 247 6.95 -15.31 9.01
N GLU A 248 5.80 -15.79 8.59
CA GLU A 248 5.13 -15.33 7.38
C GLU A 248 3.61 -15.41 7.55
N LEU A 249 2.91 -14.39 7.04
CA LEU A 249 1.48 -14.37 6.86
C LEU A 249 1.18 -14.27 5.37
N THR A 250 0.32 -15.18 4.88
CA THR A 250 -0.12 -15.22 3.48
C THR A 250 -1.64 -15.09 3.39
N ALA A 251 -2.16 -14.86 2.19
CA ALA A 251 -3.61 -14.87 1.95
C ALA A 251 -4.25 -16.24 2.30
N ALA A 252 -3.49 -17.33 2.23
CA ALA A 252 -3.97 -18.67 2.59
C ALA A 252 -4.19 -18.84 4.10
N ASP A 253 -3.48 -18.06 4.93
CA ASP A 253 -3.70 -18.04 6.38
C ASP A 253 -4.99 -17.30 6.78
N LEU A 254 -5.52 -16.49 5.85
CA LEU A 254 -6.67 -15.60 6.05
C LEU A 254 -7.74 -15.77 4.95
N PRO A 255 -8.21 -16.99 4.65
CA PRO A 255 -9.06 -17.26 3.49
C PRO A 255 -10.35 -16.44 3.50
N ASP A 256 -10.89 -16.18 4.69
CA ASP A 256 -12.17 -15.48 4.87
C ASP A 256 -12.04 -13.95 4.81
N TYR A 257 -10.83 -13.38 4.74
CA TYR A 257 -10.63 -11.94 4.83
C TYR A 257 -10.37 -11.27 3.48
N ASN A 258 -10.26 -12.03 2.40
CA ASN A 258 -10.01 -11.53 1.03
C ASN A 258 -8.82 -10.56 0.97
N TYR A 259 -7.72 -10.92 1.64
CA TYR A 259 -6.49 -10.13 1.65
C TYR A 259 -5.78 -10.25 0.30
N LYS A 260 -5.62 -9.11 -0.39
CA LYS A 260 -5.04 -9.08 -1.75
C LYS A 260 -3.88 -8.12 -1.91
N SER A 261 -3.90 -7.01 -1.18
CA SER A 261 -2.92 -5.95 -1.35
C SER A 261 -2.55 -5.39 0.02
N ILE A 262 -1.54 -6.02 0.62
CA ILE A 262 -1.02 -5.59 1.92
C ILE A 262 -0.03 -4.46 1.67
N GLN A 263 -0.41 -3.24 2.06
CA GLN A 263 0.48 -2.10 1.95
C GLN A 263 1.38 -1.98 3.17
N ILE A 264 0.82 -1.83 4.36
CA ILE A 264 1.57 -1.64 5.58
C ILE A 264 1.32 -2.78 6.54
N ALA A 265 2.39 -3.26 7.16
CA ALA A 265 2.33 -4.12 8.32
C ALA A 265 3.21 -3.55 9.43
N THR A 266 2.69 -3.52 10.64
CA THR A 266 3.39 -3.00 11.82
C THR A 266 3.37 -4.03 12.93
N ARG A 267 4.55 -4.38 13.47
CA ARG A 267 4.63 -5.19 14.67
C ARG A 267 4.37 -4.30 15.87
N LEU A 268 3.36 -4.65 16.65
CA LEU A 268 2.95 -3.93 17.84
C LEU A 268 3.78 -4.33 19.06
N PRO A 269 3.83 -3.49 20.11
CA PRO A 269 4.56 -3.78 21.35
C PRO A 269 4.08 -5.05 22.07
N ASN A 270 2.81 -5.42 21.91
CA ASN A 270 2.23 -6.66 22.47
C ASN A 270 2.61 -7.93 21.70
N GLY A 271 3.38 -7.79 20.61
CA GLY A 271 3.82 -8.90 19.73
C GLY A 271 2.86 -9.21 18.59
N ASN A 272 1.66 -8.63 18.58
CA ASN A 272 0.72 -8.78 17.47
C ASN A 272 1.21 -8.01 16.22
N THR A 273 0.61 -8.28 15.09
CA THR A 273 0.86 -7.57 13.84
C THR A 273 -0.41 -6.90 13.36
N LEU A 274 -0.34 -5.59 13.20
CA LEU A 274 -1.36 -4.80 12.51
C LEU A 274 -1.08 -4.85 11.01
N VAL A 275 -2.08 -5.19 10.22
CA VAL A 275 -1.95 -5.36 8.76
C VAL A 275 -3.04 -4.56 8.06
N ASN A 276 -2.61 -3.65 7.18
CA ASN A 276 -3.50 -2.87 6.34
C ASN A 276 -3.79 -3.62 5.03
N ASN A 277 -5.07 -3.71 4.69
CA ASN A 277 -5.53 -4.29 3.44
C ASN A 277 -6.05 -3.18 2.53
N TRP A 278 -5.27 -2.83 1.52
CA TRP A 278 -5.71 -1.90 0.50
C TRP A 278 -6.69 -2.59 -0.44
N VAL A 279 -7.96 -2.35 -0.21
CA VAL A 279 -9.07 -2.87 -1.01
C VAL A 279 -10.07 -1.76 -1.23
N ARG A 280 -10.84 -1.85 -2.31
CA ARG A 280 -12.00 -0.99 -2.56
C ARG A 280 -13.27 -1.79 -2.37
N TRP A 281 -14.27 -1.14 -1.82
CA TRP A 281 -15.64 -1.64 -1.79
C TRP A 281 -16.49 -0.72 -2.65
N ASP A 282 -17.23 -1.31 -3.60
CA ASP A 282 -18.02 -0.57 -4.58
C ASP A 282 -19.44 -0.25 -4.12
N GLY A 283 -19.82 -0.72 -2.93
CA GLY A 283 -21.15 -0.52 -2.36
C GLY A 283 -22.23 -1.45 -2.93
N THR A 284 -21.84 -2.40 -3.81
CA THR A 284 -22.82 -3.31 -4.47
C THR A 284 -23.23 -4.49 -3.60
N THR A 285 -22.43 -4.82 -2.58
CA THR A 285 -22.72 -5.90 -1.63
C THR A 285 -23.15 -5.34 -0.29
N ASP A 286 -23.74 -6.21 0.56
CA ASP A 286 -24.05 -5.86 1.93
C ASP A 286 -22.80 -5.34 2.67
N PRO A 287 -22.88 -4.21 3.40
CA PRO A 287 -21.76 -3.69 4.17
C PRO A 287 -21.14 -4.68 5.15
N SER A 288 -21.91 -5.63 5.67
CA SER A 288 -21.41 -6.70 6.55
C SER A 288 -20.53 -7.71 5.81
N ALA A 289 -20.64 -7.80 4.49
CA ALA A 289 -19.79 -8.64 3.63
C ALA A 289 -18.65 -7.86 2.99
N ALA A 290 -18.56 -6.55 3.21
CA ALA A 290 -17.47 -5.72 2.71
C ALA A 290 -16.11 -6.18 3.30
N PRO A 291 -15.00 -6.02 2.57
CA PRO A 291 -13.68 -6.47 3.05
C PRO A 291 -13.26 -5.70 4.31
N ALA A 292 -12.47 -6.34 5.16
CA ALA A 292 -11.81 -5.67 6.27
C ALA A 292 -10.70 -4.74 5.72
N GLN A 293 -10.66 -3.51 6.21
CA GLN A 293 -9.64 -2.51 5.85
C GLN A 293 -8.34 -2.73 6.60
N ALA A 294 -8.41 -3.24 7.82
CA ALA A 294 -7.25 -3.65 8.61
C ALA A 294 -7.61 -4.79 9.54
N ILE A 295 -6.61 -5.56 9.95
CA ILE A 295 -6.72 -6.57 11.00
C ILE A 295 -5.53 -6.49 11.93
N GLU A 296 -5.74 -6.89 13.18
CA GLU A 296 -4.71 -7.23 14.14
C GLU A 296 -4.68 -8.75 14.32
N ILE A 297 -3.51 -9.34 14.21
CA ILE A 297 -3.29 -10.77 14.35
C ILE A 297 -2.22 -11.07 15.38
N THR A 298 -2.39 -12.17 16.09
CA THR A 298 -1.40 -12.70 17.03
C THR A 298 -0.22 -13.36 16.28
N PRO A 299 0.90 -13.66 16.96
CA PRO A 299 2.03 -14.38 16.34
C PRO A 299 1.64 -15.75 15.76
N ASP A 300 0.65 -16.43 16.34
CA ASP A 300 0.08 -17.70 15.86
C ASP A 300 -1.02 -17.52 14.80
N LYS A 301 -1.10 -16.30 14.21
CA LYS A 301 -1.96 -15.91 13.09
C LYS A 301 -3.47 -15.91 13.38
N LYS A 302 -3.87 -15.80 14.63
CA LYS A 302 -5.28 -15.63 15.02
C LYS A 302 -5.67 -14.16 14.90
N VAL A 303 -6.72 -13.86 14.15
CA VAL A 303 -7.28 -12.50 14.10
C VAL A 303 -7.97 -12.18 15.42
N VAL A 304 -7.57 -11.08 16.07
CA VAL A 304 -8.11 -10.60 17.35
C VAL A 304 -8.91 -9.32 17.21
N TRP A 305 -8.67 -8.58 16.11
CA TRP A 305 -9.44 -7.40 15.75
C TRP A 305 -9.52 -7.25 14.23
N GLY A 306 -10.67 -6.77 13.76
CA GLY A 306 -10.90 -6.40 12.37
C GLY A 306 -11.61 -5.07 12.26
N LEU A 307 -11.11 -4.20 11.37
CA LEU A 307 -11.72 -2.92 11.05
C LEU A 307 -12.50 -3.03 9.73
N ARG A 308 -13.79 -2.73 9.80
CA ARG A 308 -14.68 -2.58 8.65
C ARG A 308 -15.53 -1.34 8.85
N SER A 309 -15.28 -0.29 8.08
CA SER A 309 -15.96 0.99 8.20
C SER A 309 -16.09 1.66 6.83
N TRP A 310 -17.12 1.22 6.06
CA TRP A 310 -17.36 1.65 4.70
C TRP A 310 -18.58 2.56 4.52
N THR A 311 -19.35 2.81 5.58
CA THR A 311 -20.60 3.58 5.48
C THR A 311 -20.62 4.76 6.42
N ASN A 312 -20.58 4.53 7.71
CA ASN A 312 -20.68 5.59 8.73
C ASN A 312 -19.73 5.30 9.93
N PRO A 313 -18.52 5.90 9.93
CA PRO A 313 -17.91 6.67 8.83
C PRO A 313 -17.46 5.78 7.67
N ASN A 314 -17.39 6.32 6.45
CA ASN A 314 -16.65 5.70 5.37
C ASN A 314 -15.20 6.16 5.44
N LEU A 315 -14.30 5.28 5.90
CA LEU A 315 -12.88 5.60 6.03
C LEU A 315 -12.10 5.42 4.70
N GLY A 316 -12.73 4.79 3.69
CA GLY A 316 -12.06 4.46 2.44
C GLY A 316 -11.06 3.30 2.55
N PRO A 317 -10.35 2.97 1.46
CA PRO A 317 -9.26 1.99 1.46
C PRO A 317 -8.13 2.40 2.41
N SER A 318 -7.61 1.45 3.19
CA SER A 318 -6.57 1.73 4.18
C SER A 318 -5.20 1.85 3.53
N THR A 319 -4.57 3.00 3.63
CA THR A 319 -3.15 3.19 3.27
C THR A 319 -2.27 3.26 4.51
N THR A 320 -2.71 3.94 5.55
CA THR A 320 -2.02 4.02 6.83
C THR A 320 -2.99 3.89 7.98
N ILE A 321 -2.61 3.14 9.01
CA ILE A 321 -3.29 3.12 10.30
C ILE A 321 -2.22 3.11 11.40
N GLN A 322 -2.34 4.04 12.35
CA GLN A 322 -1.46 4.20 13.49
C GLN A 322 -2.30 4.10 14.76
N LEU A 323 -2.06 3.08 15.58
CA LEU A 323 -2.72 2.95 16.88
C LEU A 323 -2.20 4.03 17.84
N LEU A 324 -3.11 4.67 18.56
CA LEU A 324 -2.83 5.78 19.48
C LEU A 324 -2.93 5.36 20.94
N ASP A 325 -3.46 4.19 21.23
CA ASP A 325 -3.52 3.54 22.53
C ASP A 325 -2.29 2.69 22.84
N GLU A 326 -1.44 2.45 21.83
CA GLU A 326 -0.14 1.81 22.01
C GLU A 326 0.91 2.85 22.47
N PRO A 327 1.78 2.49 23.44
CA PRO A 327 2.76 3.42 23.98
C PRO A 327 3.92 3.68 23.02
N SER A 328 3.70 4.49 21.99
CA SER A 328 4.76 4.92 21.07
C SER A 328 4.62 6.39 20.74
N VAL A 329 5.76 7.07 20.60
CA VAL A 329 5.85 8.41 20.03
C VAL A 329 6.39 8.22 18.63
N PRO A 330 5.55 8.36 17.57
CA PRO A 330 5.92 8.00 16.19
C PRO A 330 7.18 8.69 15.70
N GLU A 331 7.38 9.94 16.05
CA GLU A 331 8.56 10.73 15.70
C GLU A 331 9.84 10.29 16.43
N ASN A 332 9.73 9.44 17.44
CA ASN A 332 10.86 8.91 18.21
C ASN A 332 11.10 7.41 17.96
N VAL A 333 10.28 6.79 17.14
CA VAL A 333 10.52 5.41 16.71
C VAL A 333 11.61 5.44 15.64
N HIS A 334 12.79 4.87 15.94
CA HIS A 334 13.92 4.73 15.03
C HIS A 334 14.84 5.95 14.89
N PHE A 335 15.10 6.66 15.99
CA PHE A 335 16.12 7.74 15.94
C PHE A 335 17.50 7.24 16.33
N GLY A 336 18.23 6.74 15.35
CA GLY A 336 19.66 6.90 15.40
C GLY A 336 20.04 8.36 15.13
N SER A 337 21.11 8.86 15.72
CA SER A 337 21.67 10.14 15.31
C SER A 337 21.99 10.08 13.82
N ILE A 338 21.43 11.01 13.03
CA ILE A 338 21.88 11.21 11.66
C ILE A 338 23.31 11.69 11.75
N LYS A 339 24.25 10.84 11.35
CA LYS A 339 25.66 11.17 11.28
C LYS A 339 25.95 11.86 9.94
#